data_72ae078892e9d4e4e8d12cfbc59d62c2
#
_entry.id   72ae078892e9d4e4e8d12cfbc59d62c2
#
_cell.length_a   1.000
_cell.length_b   1.000
_cell.length_c   1.000
_cell.angle_alpha   90.00
_cell.angle_beta   90.00
_cell.angle_gamma   90.00
#
_symmetry.space_group_name_H-M   'P 1'
#
loop_
_entity.id
_entity.type
_entity.pdbx_description
1 polymer ?
#
loop_
_entity_poly.entity_id
_entity_poly.type
_entity_poly.pdbx_seq_one_letter_code
_entity_poly.pdbx_strand_id
1 'polypeptide(L)'
;MIEIKSKLKIPRSAYKVEVKGQLKLPFEARQKSRLRTRLVSGEEVGLMLPRGDILRGGDLVTASDGRVIEIVAEPERLLHIETKDLAKVAYHLGNRHVPVQVGENFLRIAEDHVLEEMLKKLGAKVSSMEAPFEPEAGAYAGGHHQHDEMGHGGKIHDHHEHDDDHDHEHCDHPHHHHRK
;
A
#
# COMPACT_ATOMS: atom_id res chain seq x y z
N MET A 1 27.42 -8.88 -8.50
CA MET A 1 26.41 -7.99 -7.86
C MET A 1 25.72 -8.83 -6.80
N ILE A 2 25.73 -8.36 -5.57
CA ILE A 2 25.09 -9.04 -4.44
C ILE A 2 23.57 -8.82 -4.51
N GLU A 3 22.80 -9.89 -4.26
CA GLU A 3 21.35 -9.83 -4.29
C GLU A 3 20.76 -9.85 -2.89
N ILE A 4 19.77 -9.02 -2.63
CA ILE A 4 18.99 -8.98 -1.40
C ILE A 4 17.64 -9.65 -1.70
N LYS A 5 17.38 -10.82 -1.09
CA LYS A 5 16.25 -11.69 -1.45
C LYS A 5 15.15 -11.76 -0.42
N SER A 6 15.45 -11.46 0.83
CA SER A 6 14.46 -11.60 1.92
C SER A 6 14.61 -10.54 2.99
N LYS A 7 13.46 -10.16 3.54
CA LYS A 7 13.35 -9.37 4.76
C LYS A 7 13.39 -10.31 5.97
N LEU A 8 14.19 -9.99 6.97
CA LEU A 8 14.20 -10.71 8.23
C LEU A 8 12.95 -10.36 9.03
N LYS A 9 12.13 -11.35 9.36
CA LYS A 9 10.92 -11.19 10.18
C LYS A 9 11.20 -11.16 11.69
N ILE A 10 12.39 -10.72 12.09
CA ILE A 10 12.85 -10.75 13.48
C ILE A 10 13.02 -9.31 13.96
N PRO A 11 12.41 -8.90 15.07
CA PRO A 11 12.64 -7.58 15.62
C PRO A 11 14.12 -7.44 16.04
N ARG A 12 14.73 -6.30 15.70
CA ARG A 12 16.14 -5.97 15.99
C ARG A 12 16.52 -6.18 17.47
N SER A 13 15.56 -6.03 18.37
CA SER A 13 15.73 -6.22 19.82
C SER A 13 15.89 -7.66 20.26
N ALA A 14 15.50 -8.64 19.42
CA ALA A 14 15.46 -10.04 19.80
C ALA A 14 16.81 -10.77 19.61
N TYR A 15 17.74 -10.22 18.81
CA TYR A 15 19.02 -10.85 18.52
C TYR A 15 20.13 -9.79 18.38
N LYS A 16 21.36 -10.15 18.82
CA LYS A 16 22.57 -9.40 18.48
C LYS A 16 22.96 -9.72 17.02
N VAL A 17 22.21 -9.21 16.08
CA VAL A 17 22.52 -9.36 14.66
C VAL A 17 23.56 -8.29 14.29
N GLU A 18 24.71 -8.75 13.79
CA GLU A 18 25.76 -7.86 13.29
C GLU A 18 25.34 -7.33 11.91
N VAL A 19 25.05 -6.02 11.84
CA VAL A 19 24.75 -5.32 10.59
C VAL A 19 26.06 -5.05 9.85
N LYS A 20 26.18 -5.54 8.63
CA LYS A 20 27.39 -5.42 7.78
C LYS A 20 27.29 -4.36 6.69
N GLY A 21 26.16 -3.65 6.63
CA GLY A 21 25.97 -2.56 5.66
C GLY A 21 24.63 -1.87 5.84
N GLN A 22 24.51 -0.72 5.20
CA GLN A 22 23.28 0.07 5.20
C GLN A 22 22.86 0.37 3.77
N LEU A 23 21.55 0.29 3.53
CA LEU A 23 20.91 0.65 2.27
C LEU A 23 19.96 1.81 2.52
N LYS A 24 20.38 3.02 2.12
CA LYS A 24 19.61 4.24 2.29
C LYS A 24 18.78 4.50 1.04
N LEU A 25 17.43 4.54 1.20
CA LEU A 25 16.50 4.65 0.10
C LEU A 25 15.32 5.59 0.44
N PRO A 26 14.85 6.41 -0.53
CA PRO A 26 13.59 7.13 -0.43
C PRO A 26 12.40 6.16 -0.49
N PHE A 27 11.22 6.60 -0.08
CA PHE A 27 10.04 5.75 0.03
C PHE A 27 9.66 5.09 -1.31
N GLU A 28 9.70 5.83 -2.41
CA GLU A 28 9.40 5.27 -3.74
C GLU A 28 10.30 4.07 -4.09
N ALA A 29 11.59 4.15 -3.75
CA ALA A 29 12.53 3.06 -3.99
C ALA A 29 12.28 1.87 -3.05
N ARG A 30 11.85 2.11 -1.81
CA ARG A 30 11.55 1.09 -0.80
C ARG A 30 10.30 0.25 -1.11
N GLN A 31 9.44 0.71 -2.02
CA GLN A 31 8.28 -0.03 -2.52
C GLN A 31 8.61 -0.98 -3.69
N LYS A 32 9.80 -0.83 -4.30
CA LYS A 32 10.17 -1.61 -5.47
C LYS A 32 10.62 -3.00 -5.08
N SER A 33 9.96 -4.02 -5.59
CA SER A 33 10.37 -5.42 -5.41
C SER A 33 11.66 -5.77 -6.14
N ARG A 34 11.99 -5.02 -7.20
CA ARG A 34 13.23 -5.17 -7.97
C ARG A 34 13.86 -3.80 -8.20
N LEU A 35 15.09 -3.63 -7.75
CA LEU A 35 15.81 -2.38 -7.88
C LEU A 35 17.33 -2.65 -7.87
N ARG A 36 18.05 -2.09 -8.84
CA ARG A 36 19.51 -2.02 -8.79
C ARG A 36 19.90 -0.72 -8.09
N THR A 37 20.73 -0.82 -7.07
CA THR A 37 21.10 0.32 -6.22
C THR A 37 22.48 0.11 -5.60
N ARG A 38 22.86 0.97 -4.66
CA ARG A 38 24.15 0.88 -3.96
C ARG A 38 23.95 1.01 -2.45
N LEU A 39 24.75 0.27 -1.70
CA LEU A 39 24.89 0.48 -0.27
C LEU A 39 25.52 1.86 0.01
N VAL A 40 25.42 2.31 1.25
CA VAL A 40 26.12 3.54 1.71
C VAL A 40 27.64 3.45 1.48
N SER A 41 28.20 2.24 1.51
CA SER A 41 29.60 1.97 1.17
C SER A 41 29.96 2.16 -0.31
N GLY A 42 28.97 2.34 -1.20
CA GLY A 42 29.16 2.43 -2.64
C GLY A 42 29.06 1.08 -3.38
N GLU A 43 29.00 -0.04 -2.65
CA GLU A 43 28.87 -1.39 -3.24
C GLU A 43 27.54 -1.57 -3.97
N GLU A 44 27.59 -2.12 -5.19
CA GLU A 44 26.36 -2.38 -5.96
C GLU A 44 25.60 -3.61 -5.45
N VAL A 45 24.28 -3.44 -5.27
CA VAL A 45 23.38 -4.49 -4.82
C VAL A 45 22.09 -4.49 -5.66
N GLY A 46 21.45 -5.65 -5.78
CA GLY A 46 20.16 -5.82 -6.41
C GLY A 46 19.10 -6.23 -5.39
N LEU A 47 18.03 -5.46 -5.26
CA LEU A 47 16.83 -5.90 -4.55
C LEU A 47 16.05 -6.88 -5.41
N MET A 48 15.67 -8.02 -4.84
CA MET A 48 14.89 -9.09 -5.47
C MET A 48 13.86 -9.61 -4.46
N LEU A 49 12.98 -8.73 -3.99
CA LEU A 49 11.99 -9.01 -2.96
C LEU A 49 10.67 -9.53 -3.56
N PRO A 50 9.83 -10.23 -2.79
CA PRO A 50 8.46 -10.56 -3.16
C PRO A 50 7.66 -9.30 -3.53
N ARG A 51 6.67 -9.45 -4.43
CA ARG A 51 5.79 -8.35 -4.77
C ARG A 51 4.90 -7.97 -3.58
N GLY A 52 4.73 -6.68 -3.36
CA GLY A 52 3.91 -6.14 -2.28
C GLY A 52 4.67 -5.90 -0.97
N ASP A 53 5.90 -6.37 -0.84
CA ASP A 53 6.74 -6.06 0.30
C ASP A 53 7.22 -4.60 0.22
N ILE A 54 6.98 -3.86 1.30
CA ILE A 54 7.49 -2.49 1.48
C ILE A 54 8.59 -2.53 2.53
N LEU A 55 9.77 -2.03 2.17
CA LEU A 55 10.87 -1.86 3.12
C LEU A 55 10.63 -0.62 3.99
N ARG A 56 10.79 -0.79 5.30
CA ARG A 56 10.68 0.29 6.29
C ARG A 56 12.04 0.65 6.84
N GLY A 57 12.19 1.86 7.33
CA GLY A 57 13.39 2.25 8.07
C GLY A 57 13.60 1.35 9.29
N GLY A 58 14.82 0.83 9.44
CA GLY A 58 15.16 -0.13 10.49
C GLY A 58 14.91 -1.61 10.14
N ASP A 59 14.29 -1.91 8.99
CA ASP A 59 14.20 -3.29 8.52
C ASP A 59 15.59 -3.89 8.28
N LEU A 60 15.70 -5.17 8.58
CA LEU A 60 16.89 -5.96 8.27
C LEU A 60 16.61 -6.88 7.09
N VAL A 61 17.52 -6.94 6.16
CA VAL A 61 17.43 -7.80 4.97
C VAL A 61 18.68 -8.66 4.85
N THR A 62 18.55 -9.83 4.24
CA THR A 62 19.67 -10.74 4.02
C THR A 62 20.14 -10.68 2.58
N ALA A 63 21.43 -10.49 2.41
CA ALA A 63 22.10 -10.56 1.12
C ALA A 63 22.49 -11.99 0.76
N SER A 64 22.74 -12.26 -0.53
CA SER A 64 23.10 -13.59 -1.06
C SER A 64 24.42 -14.14 -0.53
N ASP A 65 25.27 -13.30 0.01
CA ASP A 65 26.54 -13.67 0.66
C ASP A 65 26.41 -13.86 2.18
N GLY A 66 25.19 -13.85 2.71
CA GLY A 66 24.88 -14.05 4.13
C GLY A 66 24.99 -12.80 5.01
N ARG A 67 25.40 -11.66 4.46
CA ARG A 67 25.45 -10.40 5.22
C ARG A 67 24.04 -9.91 5.55
N VAL A 68 23.91 -9.28 6.73
CA VAL A 68 22.71 -8.56 7.12
C VAL A 68 22.90 -7.08 6.84
N ILE A 69 21.94 -6.49 6.14
CA ILE A 69 21.93 -5.09 5.73
C ILE A 69 20.74 -4.40 6.38
N GLU A 70 20.95 -3.23 6.94
CA GLU A 70 19.90 -2.39 7.50
C GLU A 70 19.33 -1.45 6.44
N ILE A 71 18.02 -1.34 6.36
CA ILE A 71 17.34 -0.36 5.53
C ILE A 71 17.26 0.96 6.30
N VAL A 72 17.72 2.03 5.68
CA VAL A 72 17.63 3.38 6.21
C VAL A 72 16.67 4.20 5.34
N ALA A 73 15.61 4.71 5.94
CA ALA A 73 14.72 5.63 5.24
C ALA A 73 15.46 6.96 4.99
N GLU A 74 15.62 7.31 3.72
CA GLU A 74 16.22 8.57 3.32
C GLU A 74 15.30 9.73 3.68
N PRO A 75 15.80 10.85 4.23
CA PRO A 75 15.01 12.06 4.38
C PRO A 75 14.53 12.57 3.02
N GLU A 76 13.25 12.93 2.95
CA GLU A 76 12.57 13.43 1.76
C GLU A 76 11.87 14.75 2.09
N ARG A 77 11.61 15.57 1.06
CA ARG A 77 10.82 16.78 1.22
C ARG A 77 9.35 16.43 1.42
N LEU A 78 8.80 16.84 2.55
CA LEU A 78 7.44 16.51 2.96
C LEU A 78 6.65 17.76 3.31
N LEU A 79 5.34 17.67 3.13
CA LEU A 79 4.39 18.59 3.75
C LEU A 79 3.95 17.99 5.09
N HIS A 80 4.17 18.74 6.16
CA HIS A 80 3.67 18.45 7.49
C HIS A 80 2.38 19.21 7.70
N ILE A 81 1.32 18.49 8.09
CA ILE A 81 -0.06 18.95 8.08
C ILE A 81 -0.63 18.84 9.49
N GLU A 82 -0.98 19.98 10.07
CA GLU A 82 -1.65 20.10 11.36
C GLU A 82 -3.07 20.62 11.16
N THR A 83 -4.06 19.96 11.75
CA THR A 83 -5.48 20.39 11.67
C THR A 83 -6.28 19.83 12.82
N LYS A 84 -7.39 20.49 13.16
CA LYS A 84 -8.36 19.99 14.15
C LYS A 84 -9.19 18.82 13.60
N ASP A 85 -9.27 18.68 12.29
CA ASP A 85 -10.07 17.65 11.60
C ASP A 85 -9.18 16.78 10.72
N LEU A 86 -8.34 15.96 11.37
CA LEU A 86 -7.44 15.03 10.68
C LEU A 86 -8.21 14.02 9.83
N ALA A 87 -9.38 13.58 10.28
CA ALA A 87 -10.19 12.59 9.56
C ALA A 87 -10.65 13.13 8.19
N LYS A 88 -11.12 14.39 8.16
CA LYS A 88 -11.54 15.04 6.91
C LYS A 88 -10.37 15.21 5.95
N VAL A 89 -9.22 15.65 6.43
CA VAL A 89 -8.04 15.81 5.60
C VAL A 89 -7.55 14.46 5.08
N ALA A 90 -7.48 13.44 5.95
CA ALA A 90 -7.09 12.08 5.56
C ALA A 90 -8.04 11.51 4.49
N TYR A 91 -9.35 11.73 4.61
CA TYR A 91 -10.34 11.33 3.60
C TYR A 91 -10.04 11.95 2.23
N HIS A 92 -9.77 13.27 2.16
CA HIS A 92 -9.47 13.94 0.90
C HIS A 92 -8.15 13.49 0.27
N LEU A 93 -7.14 13.16 1.08
CA LEU A 93 -5.87 12.60 0.61
C LEU A 93 -6.05 11.15 0.15
N GLY A 94 -6.79 10.33 0.90
CA GLY A 94 -7.09 8.94 0.56
C GLY A 94 -7.86 8.81 -0.75
N ASN A 95 -8.84 9.69 -1.02
CA ASN A 95 -9.56 9.74 -2.30
C ASN A 95 -8.66 10.01 -3.51
N ARG A 96 -7.47 10.54 -3.29
CA ARG A 96 -6.48 10.80 -4.34
C ARG A 96 -5.39 9.75 -4.39
N HIS A 97 -5.52 8.68 -3.59
CA HIS A 97 -4.54 7.61 -3.47
C HIS A 97 -3.13 8.10 -3.12
N VAL A 98 -3.04 9.20 -2.39
CA VAL A 98 -1.78 9.77 -1.94
C VAL A 98 -1.25 8.95 -0.77
N PRO A 99 0.03 8.52 -0.78
CA PRO A 99 0.66 7.93 0.39
C PRO A 99 0.67 8.94 1.54
N VAL A 100 0.12 8.55 2.70
CA VAL A 100 -0.01 9.40 3.88
C VAL A 100 0.66 8.75 5.08
N GLN A 101 1.60 9.46 5.68
CA GLN A 101 2.11 9.09 7.01
C GLN A 101 1.18 9.69 8.06
N VAL A 102 0.67 8.84 8.95
CA VAL A 102 -0.23 9.23 10.02
C VAL A 102 0.54 9.30 11.33
N GLY A 103 0.53 10.47 11.97
CA GLY A 103 1.02 10.66 13.33
C GLY A 103 -0.11 10.90 14.30
N GLU A 104 0.21 11.07 15.58
CA GLU A 104 -0.78 11.26 16.64
C GLU A 104 -1.64 12.52 16.39
N ASN A 105 -1.01 13.63 16.00
CA ASN A 105 -1.70 14.92 15.78
C ASN A 105 -1.32 15.57 14.44
N PHE A 106 -0.80 14.82 13.49
CA PHE A 106 -0.37 15.34 12.20
C PHE A 106 -0.52 14.28 11.10
N LEU A 107 -0.53 14.77 9.86
CA LEU A 107 -0.32 13.95 8.67
C LEU A 107 0.92 14.46 7.94
N ARG A 108 1.58 13.57 7.18
CA ARG A 108 2.65 13.94 6.25
C ARG A 108 2.43 13.29 4.90
N ILE A 109 2.75 14.03 3.85
CA ILE A 109 2.76 13.56 2.46
C ILE A 109 4.04 14.04 1.79
N ALA A 110 4.41 13.44 0.67
CA ALA A 110 5.44 13.99 -0.18
C ALA A 110 5.08 15.42 -0.64
N GLU A 111 6.07 16.28 -0.80
CA GLU A 111 5.86 17.67 -1.21
C GLU A 111 5.15 17.74 -2.57
N ASP A 112 3.99 18.41 -2.60
CA ASP A 112 3.16 18.64 -3.79
C ASP A 112 2.40 19.96 -3.62
N HIS A 113 2.64 20.91 -4.51
CA HIS A 113 2.06 22.27 -4.43
C HIS A 113 0.55 22.29 -4.63
N VAL A 114 -0.02 21.38 -5.44
CA VAL A 114 -1.46 21.30 -5.68
C VAL A 114 -2.17 20.79 -4.43
N LEU A 115 -1.59 19.77 -3.80
CA LEU A 115 -2.09 19.25 -2.54
C LEU A 115 -1.92 20.25 -1.40
N GLU A 116 -0.82 21.00 -1.37
CA GLU A 116 -0.60 22.07 -0.39
C GLU A 116 -1.70 23.14 -0.45
N GLU A 117 -2.02 23.61 -1.66
CA GLU A 117 -3.12 24.59 -1.84
C GLU A 117 -4.48 24.03 -1.41
N MET A 118 -4.78 22.78 -1.77
CA MET A 118 -6.00 22.11 -1.34
C MET A 118 -6.09 22.02 0.18
N LEU A 119 -5.02 21.61 0.85
CA LEU A 119 -4.95 21.48 2.29
C LEU A 119 -5.15 22.82 3.01
N LYS A 120 -4.54 23.89 2.50
CA LYS A 120 -4.76 25.26 3.00
C LYS A 120 -6.21 25.70 2.86
N LYS A 121 -6.87 25.37 1.72
CA LYS A 121 -8.31 25.65 1.51
C LYS A 121 -9.21 24.85 2.47
N LEU A 122 -8.77 23.66 2.91
CA LEU A 122 -9.45 22.88 3.94
C LEU A 122 -9.23 23.40 5.37
N GLY A 123 -8.44 24.47 5.53
CA GLY A 123 -8.15 25.08 6.82
C GLY A 123 -7.02 24.40 7.60
N ALA A 124 -6.24 23.54 6.95
CA ALA A 124 -5.07 22.94 7.58
C ALA A 124 -3.86 23.90 7.57
N LYS A 125 -3.07 23.84 8.63
CA LYS A 125 -1.74 24.46 8.68
C LYS A 125 -0.75 23.51 8.02
N VAL A 126 -0.04 23.97 6.99
CA VAL A 126 0.90 23.19 6.21
C VAL A 126 2.27 23.83 6.26
N SER A 127 3.29 23.04 6.53
CA SER A 127 4.69 23.45 6.51
C SER A 127 5.57 22.43 5.80
N SER A 128 6.55 22.90 5.02
CA SER A 128 7.55 22.02 4.40
C SER A 128 8.60 21.62 5.43
N MET A 129 9.03 20.35 5.34
CA MET A 129 10.10 19.82 6.17
C MET A 129 10.88 18.72 5.44
N GLU A 130 12.05 18.38 5.95
CA GLU A 130 12.83 17.23 5.51
C GLU A 130 12.85 16.17 6.61
N ALA A 131 12.35 14.97 6.31
CA ALA A 131 12.30 13.85 7.26
C ALA A 131 12.19 12.50 6.55
N PRO A 132 12.52 11.38 7.20
CA PRO A 132 12.14 10.05 6.73
C PRO A 132 10.62 9.95 6.52
N PHE A 133 10.22 9.41 5.37
CA PHE A 133 8.81 9.25 5.03
C PHE A 133 8.37 7.80 5.21
N GLU A 134 7.44 7.58 6.14
CA GLU A 134 6.91 6.26 6.49
C GLU A 134 5.38 6.26 6.41
N PRO A 135 4.80 6.33 5.20
CA PRO A 135 3.35 6.35 5.04
C PRO A 135 2.72 5.02 5.42
N GLU A 136 1.42 5.05 5.75
CA GLU A 136 0.63 3.87 6.04
C GLU A 136 0.66 2.89 4.86
N ALA A 137 0.72 1.61 5.18
CA ALA A 137 0.51 0.57 4.20
C ALA A 137 -0.98 0.53 3.82
N GLY A 138 -1.29 0.30 2.53
CA GLY A 138 -2.67 0.06 2.13
C GLY A 138 -3.28 -1.12 2.91
N ALA A 139 -4.57 -1.08 3.18
CA ALA A 139 -5.27 -2.09 3.98
C ALA A 139 -5.08 -3.54 3.46
N TYR A 140 -4.72 -3.68 2.20
CA TYR A 140 -4.43 -4.97 1.55
C TYR A 140 -2.93 -5.29 1.43
N ALA A 141 -2.05 -4.39 1.84
CA ALA A 141 -0.62 -4.61 1.85
C ALA A 141 -0.24 -5.43 3.09
N GLY A 142 -0.06 -6.73 2.94
CA GLY A 142 0.37 -7.63 4.02
C GLY A 142 -0.53 -8.82 4.31
N GLY A 143 -1.60 -9.03 3.53
CA GLY A 143 -2.54 -10.14 3.71
C GLY A 143 -2.22 -11.36 2.84
N HIS A 144 -1.13 -12.08 3.06
CA HIS A 144 -1.20 -13.54 2.95
C HIS A 144 -1.78 -14.07 4.26
N HIS A 145 -3.10 -13.92 4.43
CA HIS A 145 -3.82 -14.87 5.24
C HIS A 145 -3.72 -16.21 4.52
N GLN A 146 -2.86 -17.10 5.01
CA GLN A 146 -3.04 -18.53 4.80
C GLN A 146 -4.43 -18.84 5.33
N HIS A 147 -5.41 -18.95 4.43
CA HIS A 147 -6.58 -19.73 4.70
C HIS A 147 -6.08 -21.16 4.83
N ASP A 148 -5.87 -21.60 6.06
CA ASP A 148 -5.82 -23.00 6.37
C ASP A 148 -7.11 -23.62 5.81
N GLU A 149 -6.94 -24.47 4.81
CA GLU A 149 -7.98 -25.32 4.28
C GLU A 149 -8.49 -26.25 5.38
N MET A 150 -9.38 -25.75 6.23
CA MET A 150 -10.28 -26.62 6.96
C MET A 150 -11.43 -26.94 6.03
N GLY A 151 -11.31 -28.09 5.37
CA GLY A 151 -12.30 -28.64 4.51
C GLY A 151 -13.64 -28.80 5.25
N HIS A 152 -14.61 -28.01 4.85
CA HIS A 152 -16.01 -28.32 5.05
C HIS A 152 -16.59 -28.68 3.70
N GLY A 153 -16.80 -30.00 3.52
CA GLY A 153 -17.55 -30.57 2.41
C GLY A 153 -18.94 -29.97 2.34
N GLY A 154 -19.12 -28.97 1.50
CA GLY A 154 -20.39 -28.44 1.11
C GLY A 154 -21.06 -29.42 0.15
N LYS A 155 -22.19 -30.01 0.57
CA LYS A 155 -23.04 -30.83 -0.24
C LYS A 155 -23.52 -30.05 -1.46
N ILE A 156 -23.32 -30.62 -2.63
CA ILE A 156 -23.91 -30.17 -3.88
C ILE A 156 -25.42 -30.46 -3.78
N HIS A 157 -26.22 -29.41 -3.80
CA HIS A 157 -27.66 -29.55 -3.98
C HIS A 157 -27.95 -29.74 -5.47
N ASP A 158 -28.44 -30.93 -5.81
CA ASP A 158 -29.08 -31.23 -7.10
C ASP A 158 -30.26 -30.28 -7.31
N HIS A 159 -30.19 -29.46 -8.34
CA HIS A 159 -31.33 -28.71 -8.82
C HIS A 159 -32.17 -29.64 -9.70
N HIS A 160 -33.38 -29.96 -9.22
CA HIS A 160 -34.40 -30.55 -10.00
C HIS A 160 -34.83 -29.62 -11.14
N GLU A 161 -34.79 -30.16 -12.35
CA GLU A 161 -35.41 -29.59 -13.53
C GLU A 161 -36.93 -29.59 -13.30
N HIS A 162 -37.55 -28.44 -13.36
CA HIS A 162 -38.99 -28.29 -13.56
C HIS A 162 -39.22 -27.73 -14.95
N ASP A 163 -39.63 -28.62 -15.84
CA ASP A 163 -40.31 -28.28 -17.07
C ASP A 163 -41.71 -27.73 -16.71
N ASP A 164 -41.93 -26.46 -17.01
CA ASP A 164 -43.28 -25.90 -17.07
C ASP A 164 -43.46 -25.20 -18.42
N ASP A 165 -44.10 -25.95 -19.33
CA ASP A 165 -44.74 -25.45 -20.54
C ASP A 165 -45.86 -24.47 -20.15
N HIS A 166 -45.75 -23.23 -20.53
CA HIS A 166 -46.89 -22.32 -20.58
C HIS A 166 -46.97 -21.64 -21.94
N ASP A 167 -47.86 -22.23 -22.77
CA ASP A 167 -48.53 -21.58 -23.88
C ASP A 167 -49.19 -20.28 -23.40
N HIS A 168 -48.89 -19.15 -24.01
CA HIS A 168 -49.70 -17.96 -23.94
C HIS A 168 -50.02 -17.42 -25.33
N GLU A 169 -51.33 -17.59 -25.61
CA GLU A 169 -52.03 -17.09 -26.77
C GLU A 169 -51.91 -15.58 -26.97
N HIS A 170 -51.94 -15.21 -28.24
CA HIS A 170 -52.09 -13.88 -28.79
C HIS A 170 -53.29 -13.13 -28.19
N CYS A 171 -53.05 -11.88 -27.78
CA CYS A 171 -54.08 -10.86 -27.71
C CYS A 171 -53.66 -9.62 -28.47
N ASP A 172 -54.24 -9.48 -29.66
CA ASP A 172 -54.32 -8.25 -30.45
C ASP A 172 -55.11 -7.17 -29.69
N HIS A 173 -54.61 -5.98 -29.62
CA HIS A 173 -55.40 -4.78 -29.35
C HIS A 173 -55.00 -3.62 -30.26
N PRO A 174 -55.99 -2.91 -30.86
CA PRO A 174 -55.77 -1.95 -31.94
C PRO A 174 -55.50 -0.51 -31.43
N HIS A 175 -54.84 0.20 -32.31
CA HIS A 175 -54.51 1.61 -32.19
C HIS A 175 -55.74 2.52 -32.04
N HIS A 176 -55.67 3.51 -31.15
CA HIS A 176 -56.45 4.72 -31.25
C HIS A 176 -55.54 5.97 -31.27
N HIS A 177 -55.59 6.67 -32.42
CA HIS A 177 -55.14 8.00 -32.62
C HIS A 177 -56.09 8.99 -31.90
N HIS A 178 -55.60 9.95 -31.18
CA HIS A 178 -56.22 11.26 -31.04
C HIS A 178 -55.20 12.39 -31.07
N ARG A 179 -55.35 13.20 -32.14
CA ARG A 179 -54.87 14.57 -32.27
C ARG A 179 -55.68 15.48 -31.34
N LYS A 180 -55.05 16.36 -30.61
CA LYS A 180 -55.18 17.84 -30.67
C LYS A 180 -54.06 18.48 -29.90
#